data_6e7d67aadde17bff8087c5830406930a
#
_entry.id   6e7d67aadde17bff8087c5830406930a
#
_cell.length_a   1.000
_cell.length_b   1.000
_cell.length_c   1.000
_cell.angle_alpha   90.00
_cell.angle_beta   90.00
_cell.angle_gamma   90.00
#
_symmetry.space_group_name_H-M   'P 1'
#
loop_
_entity.id
_entity.type
_entity.pdbx_description
1 polymer ?
#
loop_
_entity_poly.entity_id
_entity_poly.type
_entity_poly.pdbx_seq_one_letter_code
_entity_poly.pdbx_strand_id
1 'polypeptide(L)'
;MQIISVINQKGGVGKTTSAINLAAGLSQQDKKILVIDLDPQGNATTGLGLSNMENSSETIYGVLNGAKEIIDVIKKTQFQNLDIITSNVDLSGLEVE
;
A
#
# COMPACT_ATOMS: atom_id res chain seq x y z
N MET A 1 -13.07 -1.18 10.31
CA MET A 1 -12.03 -1.10 9.25
C MET A 1 -11.14 -2.32 9.33
N GLN A 2 -10.85 -2.92 8.20
CA GLN A 2 -9.89 -4.01 8.11
C GLN A 2 -8.62 -3.49 7.46
N ILE A 3 -7.47 -3.96 7.93
CA ILE A 3 -6.16 -3.52 7.42
C ILE A 3 -5.45 -4.73 6.83
N ILE A 4 -4.98 -4.59 5.60
CA ILE A 4 -4.24 -5.63 4.90
C ILE A 4 -2.86 -5.07 4.56
N SER A 5 -1.81 -5.70 5.06
CA SER A 5 -0.44 -5.32 4.75
C SER A 5 0.10 -6.22 3.64
N VAL A 6 0.78 -5.61 2.67
CA VAL A 6 1.39 -6.33 1.56
C VAL A 6 2.90 -6.18 1.66
N ILE A 7 3.59 -7.29 1.81
CA ILE A 7 5.04 -7.33 1.99
C ILE A 7 5.66 -8.01 0.78
N ASN A 8 6.76 -7.46 0.29
CA ASN A 8 7.49 -8.08 -0.81
C ASN A 8 8.21 -9.34 -0.32
N GLN A 9 7.93 -10.45 -0.98
CA GLN A 9 8.65 -11.70 -0.76
C GLN A 9 9.14 -12.22 -2.09
N LYS A 10 10.24 -12.96 -2.10
CA LYS A 10 10.75 -13.58 -3.33
C LYS A 10 9.65 -14.39 -3.99
N GLY A 11 9.42 -14.15 -5.28
CA GLY A 11 8.38 -14.81 -6.03
C GLY A 11 6.97 -14.35 -5.69
N GLY A 12 6.84 -13.19 -5.05
CA GLY A 12 5.61 -12.75 -4.43
C GLY A 12 4.56 -12.08 -5.32
N VAL A 13 4.72 -12.06 -6.63
CA VAL A 13 3.76 -11.37 -7.51
C VAL A 13 2.37 -11.96 -7.36
N GLY A 14 2.26 -13.30 -7.33
CA GLY A 14 0.98 -13.95 -7.15
C GLY A 14 0.35 -13.65 -5.80
N LYS A 15 1.15 -13.52 -4.76
CA LYS A 15 0.65 -13.19 -3.42
C LYS A 15 0.09 -11.77 -3.37
N THR A 16 0.77 -10.82 -4.02
CA THR A 16 0.29 -9.44 -4.09
C THR A 16 -1.04 -9.38 -4.84
N THR A 17 -1.15 -10.07 -5.97
CA THR A 17 -2.38 -10.13 -6.75
C THR A 17 -3.53 -10.69 -5.91
N SER A 18 -3.28 -11.77 -5.16
CA SER A 18 -4.29 -12.36 -4.29
C SER A 18 -4.74 -11.42 -3.19
N ALA A 19 -3.80 -10.68 -2.58
CA ALA A 19 -4.12 -9.72 -1.53
C ALA A 19 -4.98 -8.58 -2.09
N ILE A 20 -4.65 -8.06 -3.26
CA ILE A 20 -5.42 -7.00 -3.92
C ILE A 20 -6.83 -7.49 -4.25
N ASN A 21 -6.97 -8.70 -4.78
CA ASN A 21 -8.27 -9.26 -5.11
C ASN A 21 -9.12 -9.47 -3.87
N LEU A 22 -8.51 -9.92 -2.78
CA LEU A 22 -9.21 -10.07 -1.50
C LEU A 22 -9.71 -8.72 -1.00
N ALA A 23 -8.83 -7.71 -1.03
CA ALA A 23 -9.19 -6.38 -0.56
C ALA A 23 -10.34 -5.79 -1.38
N ALA A 24 -10.27 -5.91 -2.71
CA ALA A 24 -11.32 -5.41 -3.59
C ALA A 24 -12.64 -6.15 -3.34
N GLY A 25 -12.58 -7.47 -3.17
CA GLY A 25 -13.78 -8.26 -2.89
C GLY A 25 -14.43 -7.86 -1.57
N LEU A 26 -13.63 -7.66 -0.52
CA LEU A 26 -14.16 -7.27 0.78
C LEU A 26 -14.76 -5.86 0.73
N SER A 27 -14.15 -4.95 -0.01
CA SER A 27 -14.65 -3.57 -0.11
C SER A 27 -16.02 -3.52 -0.80
N GLN A 28 -16.31 -4.46 -1.69
CA GLN A 28 -17.59 -4.55 -2.36
C GLN A 28 -18.72 -5.05 -1.42
N GLN A 29 -18.36 -5.54 -0.26
CA GLN A 29 -19.31 -6.00 0.75
C GLN A 29 -19.56 -4.94 1.83
N ASP A 30 -19.39 -3.66 1.47
CA ASP A 30 -19.57 -2.51 2.36
C ASP A 30 -18.62 -2.49 3.55
N LYS A 31 -17.49 -3.18 3.44
CA LYS A 31 -16.44 -3.14 4.45
C LYS A 31 -15.40 -2.11 4.06
N LYS A 32 -14.95 -1.33 5.04
CA LYS A 32 -13.86 -0.38 4.82
C LYS A 32 -12.53 -1.09 4.96
N ILE A 33 -11.72 -1.02 3.93
CA ILE A 33 -10.43 -1.71 3.84
C ILE A 33 -9.33 -0.68 3.65
N LEU A 34 -8.25 -0.84 4.39
CA LEU A 34 -7.01 -0.09 4.19
C LEU A 34 -5.91 -1.07 3.81
N VAL A 35 -5.31 -0.87 2.65
CA VAL A 35 -4.15 -1.64 2.22
C VAL A 35 -2.90 -0.83 2.58
N ILE A 36 -1.94 -1.46 3.23
CA ILE A 36 -0.65 -0.85 3.51
C ILE A 36 0.40 -1.57 2.67
N ASP A 37 0.98 -0.85 1.71
CA ASP A 37 1.97 -1.42 0.81
C ASP A 37 3.35 -1.27 1.44
N LEU A 38 3.93 -2.38 1.88
CA LEU A 38 5.27 -2.44 2.45
C LEU A 38 6.30 -3.01 1.48
N ASP A 39 5.91 -3.15 0.22
CA ASP A 39 6.77 -3.66 -0.85
C ASP A 39 7.56 -2.49 -1.46
N PRO A 40 8.90 -2.49 -1.39
CA PRO A 40 9.69 -1.40 -2.01
C PRO A 40 9.46 -1.27 -3.51
N GLN A 41 9.03 -2.33 -4.18
CA GLN A 41 8.68 -2.27 -5.60
C GLN A 41 7.31 -1.64 -5.84
N GLY A 42 6.49 -1.49 -4.79
CA GLY A 42 5.19 -0.86 -4.91
C GLY A 42 4.19 -1.65 -5.73
N ASN A 43 4.24 -3.00 -5.69
CA ASN A 43 3.37 -3.82 -6.53
C ASN A 43 1.89 -3.63 -6.20
N ALA A 44 1.54 -3.49 -4.92
CA ALA A 44 0.15 -3.22 -4.54
C ALA A 44 -0.26 -1.80 -4.97
N THR A 45 0.65 -0.84 -4.84
CA THR A 45 0.41 0.54 -5.26
C THR A 45 0.03 0.60 -6.74
N THR A 46 0.87 0.02 -7.59
CA THR A 46 0.60 0.03 -9.04
C THR A 46 -0.58 -0.87 -9.41
N GLY A 47 -0.76 -1.98 -8.70
CA GLY A 47 -1.89 -2.89 -8.92
C GLY A 47 -3.24 -2.24 -8.64
N LEU A 48 -3.28 -1.24 -7.76
CA LEU A 48 -4.50 -0.48 -7.46
C LEU A 48 -4.57 0.82 -8.27
N GLY A 49 -3.74 0.97 -9.30
CA GLY A 49 -3.84 2.07 -10.25
C GLY A 49 -3.15 3.35 -9.82
N LEU A 50 -2.31 3.30 -8.81
CA LEU A 50 -1.60 4.48 -8.31
C LEU A 50 -0.15 4.47 -8.77
N SER A 51 0.46 5.67 -8.81
CA SER A 51 1.85 5.80 -9.22
C SER A 51 2.79 5.46 -8.06
N ASN A 52 3.84 4.70 -8.33
CA ASN A 52 4.91 4.46 -7.35
C ASN A 52 6.05 5.48 -7.50
N MET A 53 5.83 6.54 -8.28
CA MET A 53 6.82 7.58 -8.54
C MET A 53 6.59 8.83 -7.70
N GLU A 54 5.74 8.75 -6.69
CA GLU A 54 5.44 9.88 -5.85
C GLU A 54 6.59 10.21 -4.90
N ASN A 55 6.52 11.42 -4.33
CA ASN A 55 7.43 11.83 -3.29
C ASN A 55 7.36 10.84 -2.12
N SER A 56 8.52 10.42 -1.63
CA SER A 56 8.63 9.44 -0.54
C SER A 56 7.85 9.84 0.70
N SER A 57 7.78 11.13 1.01
CA SER A 57 7.07 11.60 2.20
C SER A 57 5.57 11.36 2.13
N GLU A 58 5.02 11.15 0.93
CA GLU A 58 3.60 10.89 0.73
C GLU A 58 3.27 9.40 0.75
N THR A 59 4.21 8.55 1.11
CA THR A 59 4.07 7.10 1.14
C THR A 59 4.27 6.57 2.56
N ILE A 60 4.24 5.24 2.70
CA ILE A 60 4.55 4.59 3.98
C ILE A 60 5.94 4.98 4.49
N TYR A 61 6.88 5.31 3.61
CA TYR A 61 8.20 5.78 4.02
C TYR A 61 8.11 7.02 4.91
N GLY A 62 7.24 7.99 4.54
CA GLY A 62 7.05 9.19 5.33
C GLY A 62 6.52 8.91 6.74
N VAL A 63 5.70 7.87 6.88
CA VAL A 63 5.20 7.45 8.20
C VAL A 63 6.30 6.79 9.01
N LEU A 64 7.04 5.87 8.38
CA LEU A 64 8.06 5.08 9.06
C LEU A 64 9.24 5.93 9.54
N ASN A 65 9.56 7.01 8.83
CA ASN A 65 10.65 7.90 9.24
C ASN A 65 10.18 9.04 10.18
N GLY A 66 8.89 9.04 10.52
CA GLY A 66 8.36 10.01 11.47
C GLY A 66 7.97 11.37 10.89
N ALA A 67 8.08 11.56 9.57
CA ALA A 67 7.76 12.85 8.94
C ALA A 67 6.27 13.09 8.79
N LYS A 68 5.46 12.03 8.72
CA LYS A 68 4.02 12.11 8.48
C LYS A 68 3.26 11.20 9.42
N GLU A 69 2.00 11.58 9.68
CA GLU A 69 1.06 10.71 10.35
C GLU A 69 0.39 9.80 9.33
N ILE A 70 -0.13 8.65 9.80
CA ILE A 70 -0.81 7.69 8.91
C ILE A 70 -1.93 8.37 8.12
N ILE A 71 -2.74 9.18 8.80
CA ILE A 71 -3.90 9.82 8.17
C ILE A 71 -3.50 10.72 7.00
N ASP A 72 -2.28 11.27 7.05
CA ASP A 72 -1.81 12.21 6.03
C ASP A 72 -1.44 11.53 4.71
N VAL A 73 -1.22 10.22 4.71
CA VAL A 73 -0.72 9.50 3.55
C VAL A 73 -1.72 8.49 2.99
N ILE A 74 -2.90 8.38 3.59
CA ILE A 74 -3.95 7.50 3.07
C ILE A 74 -4.49 8.08 1.77
N LYS A 75 -4.57 7.25 0.73
CA LYS A 75 -5.07 7.66 -0.58
C LYS A 75 -6.25 6.79 -0.98
N LYS A 76 -7.16 7.38 -1.74
CA LYS A 76 -8.31 6.66 -2.26
C LYS A 76 -7.90 5.90 -3.52
N THR A 77 -8.54 4.73 -3.70
CA THR A 77 -8.36 3.94 -4.92
C THR A 77 -9.60 4.06 -5.80
N GLN A 78 -9.57 3.38 -6.95
CA GLN A 78 -10.73 3.30 -7.83
C GLN A 78 -11.89 2.50 -7.24
N PHE A 79 -11.63 1.72 -6.18
CA PHE A 79 -12.67 0.92 -5.52
C PHE A 79 -13.25 1.67 -4.34
N GLN A 80 -14.58 1.69 -4.23
CA GLN A 80 -15.25 2.28 -3.07
C GLN A 80 -14.89 1.51 -1.82
N ASN A 81 -14.69 2.20 -0.70
CA ASN A 81 -14.34 1.62 0.60
C ASN A 81 -12.95 0.98 0.63
N LEU A 82 -12.11 1.22 -0.36
CA LEU A 82 -10.75 0.68 -0.40
C LEU A 82 -9.76 1.83 -0.52
N ASP A 83 -8.99 2.05 0.53
CA ASP A 83 -7.94 3.05 0.57
C ASP A 83 -6.59 2.36 0.65
N ILE A 84 -5.53 3.11 0.37
CA ILE A 84 -4.18 2.56 0.35
C ILE A 84 -3.18 3.57 0.92
N ILE A 85 -2.19 3.05 1.64
CA ILE A 85 -0.96 3.77 1.91
C ILE A 85 0.07 3.21 0.94
N THR A 86 0.57 4.08 0.06
CA THR A 86 1.43 3.68 -1.05
C THR A 86 2.86 3.43 -0.62
N SER A 87 3.63 2.81 -1.49
CA SER A 87 5.05 2.55 -1.29
C SER A 87 5.83 3.02 -2.51
N ASN A 88 7.14 3.18 -2.33
CA ASN A 88 8.05 3.46 -3.43
C ASN A 88 9.44 2.89 -3.09
N VAL A 89 10.39 3.11 -3.99
CA VAL A 89 11.73 2.51 -3.87
C VAL A 89 12.50 2.99 -2.63
N ASP A 90 12.12 4.12 -2.05
CA ASP A 90 12.83 4.65 -0.88
C ASP A 90 12.58 3.81 0.37
N LEU A 91 11.54 2.95 0.37
CA LEU A 91 11.31 2.04 1.47
C LEU A 91 12.48 1.08 1.66
N SER A 92 13.15 0.69 0.58
CA SER A 92 14.30 -0.22 0.67
C SER A 92 15.45 0.36 1.48
N GLY A 93 15.58 1.70 1.51
CA GLY A 93 16.59 2.37 2.32
C GLY A 93 16.38 2.20 3.81
N LEU A 94 15.13 2.07 4.25
CA LEU A 94 14.84 1.83 5.66
C LEU A 94 15.26 0.43 6.11
N GLU A 95 15.14 -0.53 5.22
CA GLU A 95 15.46 -1.92 5.54
C GLU A 95 16.96 -2.14 5.75
N VAL A 96 17.79 -1.30 5.13
CA VAL A 96 19.24 -1.42 5.20
C VAL A 96 19.78 -0.83 6.51
N GLU A 97 19.06 0.11 7.08
CA GLU A 97 19.45 0.76 8.33
C GLU A 97 19.07 -0.05 9.55
#